data_4594f6a896f037535228101ee81a933e
#
_entry.id   4594f6a896f037535228101ee81a933e
#
_cell.length_a   1.000
_cell.length_b   1.000
_cell.length_c   1.000
_cell.angle_alpha   90.00
_cell.angle_beta   90.00
_cell.angle_gamma   90.00
#
_symmetry.space_group_name_H-M   'P 1'
#
loop_
_entity.id
_entity.type
_entity.pdbx_description
1 polymer ?
#
loop_
_entity_poly.entity_id
_entity_poly.type
_entity_poly.pdbx_seq_one_letter_code
_entity_poly.pdbx_strand_id
1 'polypeptide(L)'
;LLGSFSASTAMAEELYSLDTTCRTGNRSFPCGVVATNVDDTTEYRHRFGSQTVSYRVIDEPFVRIEGRASNTKPWSSVKNATINFNTQELCFNNEAFCVKNPSFLADVLINSGDAMQGRTKAGMVFGSNGRVDVACFDNGCDRLLEAIKQ
;
A
#
# COMPACT_ATOMS: atom_id res chain seq x y z
N LEU A 1 -21.52 -37.61 -22.34
CA LEU A 1 -20.65 -37.26 -21.26
C LEU A 1 -20.13 -35.87 -21.38
N LEU A 2 -20.69 -35.06 -20.59
CA LEU A 2 -20.38 -33.65 -20.60
C LEU A 2 -19.28 -33.38 -19.62
N GLY A 3 -18.08 -33.15 -20.13
CA GLY A 3 -17.02 -32.60 -19.32
C GLY A 3 -17.45 -31.23 -18.80
N SER A 4 -17.55 -31.10 -17.51
CA SER A 4 -17.76 -29.80 -16.93
C SER A 4 -16.49 -29.00 -17.08
N PHE A 5 -16.54 -27.98 -17.90
CA PHE A 5 -15.47 -27.02 -17.96
C PHE A 5 -15.59 -26.11 -16.74
N SER A 6 -14.81 -26.37 -15.71
CA SER A 6 -14.61 -25.36 -14.68
C SER A 6 -13.67 -24.33 -15.25
N ALA A 7 -14.18 -23.17 -15.61
CA ALA A 7 -13.33 -22.03 -15.86
C ALA A 7 -12.53 -21.77 -14.58
N SER A 8 -11.20 -21.90 -14.64
CA SER A 8 -10.38 -21.50 -13.49
C SER A 8 -10.43 -19.98 -13.39
N THR A 9 -11.30 -19.48 -12.54
CA THR A 9 -11.26 -18.09 -12.12
C THR A 9 -10.07 -17.95 -11.18
N ALA A 10 -9.26 -16.93 -11.41
CA ALA A 10 -8.20 -16.56 -10.48
C ALA A 10 -8.85 -16.37 -9.10
N MET A 11 -8.49 -17.21 -8.14
CA MET A 11 -9.02 -17.11 -6.78
C MET A 11 -8.16 -16.16 -5.98
N ALA A 12 -8.80 -15.22 -5.28
CA ALA A 12 -8.15 -14.36 -4.34
C ALA A 12 -7.58 -15.19 -3.20
N GLU A 13 -6.29 -15.05 -2.96
CA GLU A 13 -5.62 -15.72 -1.85
C GLU A 13 -5.42 -14.71 -0.72
N GLU A 14 -6.02 -14.96 0.43
CA GLU A 14 -5.80 -14.13 1.61
C GLU A 14 -4.39 -14.41 2.14
N LEU A 15 -3.56 -13.37 2.17
CA LEU A 15 -2.20 -13.47 2.65
C LEU A 15 -2.12 -13.34 4.17
N TYR A 16 -2.84 -12.37 4.71
CA TYR A 16 -2.95 -12.14 6.15
C TYR A 16 -4.09 -11.20 6.46
N SER A 17 -4.49 -11.20 7.74
CA SER A 17 -5.36 -10.19 8.30
C SER A 17 -4.81 -9.76 9.66
N LEU A 18 -5.03 -8.51 10.03
CA LEU A 18 -4.58 -8.00 11.32
C LEU A 18 -5.46 -6.86 11.80
N ASP A 19 -5.57 -6.74 13.13
CA ASP A 19 -6.17 -5.60 13.78
C ASP A 19 -5.06 -4.61 14.13
N THR A 20 -5.23 -3.37 13.73
CA THR A 20 -4.18 -2.37 13.87
C THR A 20 -4.77 -0.97 14.03
N THR A 21 -3.96 0.04 13.77
CA THR A 21 -4.34 1.45 13.84
C THR A 21 -4.15 2.10 12.48
N CYS A 22 -5.20 2.77 12.02
CA CYS A 22 -5.17 3.63 10.84
C CYS A 22 -5.18 5.10 11.27
N ARG A 23 -4.76 5.96 10.37
CA ARG A 23 -4.68 7.40 10.64
C ARG A 23 -5.01 8.19 9.38
N THR A 24 -5.83 9.24 9.54
CA THR A 24 -6.07 10.23 8.50
C THR A 24 -5.65 11.59 9.06
N GLY A 25 -4.59 12.17 8.50
CA GLY A 25 -4.01 13.38 9.08
C GLY A 25 -3.55 13.14 10.51
N ASN A 26 -4.12 13.89 11.46
CA ASN A 26 -3.78 13.75 12.88
C ASN A 26 -4.72 12.82 13.65
N ARG A 27 -5.70 12.24 12.98
CA ARG A 27 -6.72 11.44 13.64
C ARG A 27 -6.42 9.95 13.48
N SER A 28 -6.23 9.26 14.60
CA SER A 28 -5.98 7.81 14.65
C SER A 28 -7.23 7.06 15.11
N PHE A 29 -7.41 5.86 14.59
CA PHE A 29 -8.56 5.02 14.94
C PHE A 29 -8.24 3.55 14.71
N PRO A 30 -8.91 2.63 15.43
CA PRO A 30 -8.75 1.19 15.19
C PRO A 30 -9.22 0.82 13.79
N CYS A 31 -8.50 -0.09 13.15
CA CYS A 31 -8.89 -0.62 11.84
C CYS A 31 -8.43 -2.06 11.67
N GLY A 32 -9.08 -2.78 10.76
CA GLY A 32 -8.67 -4.10 10.36
C GLY A 32 -8.09 -4.07 8.95
N VAL A 33 -7.04 -4.83 8.71
CA VAL A 33 -6.42 -4.93 7.39
C VAL A 33 -6.55 -6.38 6.91
N VAL A 34 -6.99 -6.54 5.66
CA VAL A 34 -6.97 -7.84 4.97
C VAL A 34 -6.16 -7.66 3.70
N ALA A 35 -5.09 -8.42 3.56
CA ALA A 35 -4.27 -8.45 2.37
C ALA A 35 -4.64 -9.66 1.53
N THR A 36 -4.97 -9.43 0.26
CA THR A 36 -5.42 -10.45 -0.68
C THR A 36 -4.62 -10.35 -1.97
N ASN A 37 -4.15 -11.48 -2.47
CA ASN A 37 -3.41 -11.52 -3.72
C ASN A 37 -4.26 -12.14 -4.82
N VAL A 38 -4.30 -11.46 -5.97
CA VAL A 38 -4.95 -11.95 -7.19
C VAL A 38 -4.01 -11.67 -8.34
N ASP A 39 -3.45 -12.73 -8.94
CA ASP A 39 -2.47 -12.63 -10.02
C ASP A 39 -1.28 -11.74 -9.60
N ASP A 40 -0.99 -10.69 -10.34
CA ASP A 40 0.14 -9.78 -10.06
C ASP A 40 -0.27 -8.59 -9.18
N THR A 41 -1.44 -8.65 -8.56
CA THR A 41 -1.99 -7.56 -7.78
C THR A 41 -2.21 -7.99 -6.34
N THR A 42 -1.74 -7.19 -5.39
CA THR A 42 -2.04 -7.38 -3.97
C THR A 42 -2.91 -6.23 -3.51
N GLU A 43 -4.09 -6.57 -2.98
CA GLU A 43 -5.04 -5.58 -2.46
C GLU A 43 -5.00 -5.59 -0.93
N TYR A 44 -4.90 -4.39 -0.36
CA TYR A 44 -4.92 -4.15 1.08
C TYR A 44 -6.21 -3.42 1.41
N ARG A 45 -7.13 -4.11 2.05
CA ARG A 45 -8.44 -3.57 2.41
C ARG A 45 -8.42 -3.17 3.88
N HIS A 46 -8.71 -1.90 4.15
CA HIS A 46 -8.72 -1.35 5.50
C HIS A 46 -10.16 -1.07 5.90
N ARG A 47 -10.59 -1.71 6.99
CA ARG A 47 -11.97 -1.56 7.50
C ARG A 47 -11.98 -0.83 8.82
N PHE A 48 -12.85 0.17 8.92
CA PHE A 48 -13.08 0.90 10.16
C PHE A 48 -14.52 1.40 10.17
N GLY A 49 -15.30 0.98 11.20
CA GLY A 49 -16.72 1.22 11.23
C GLY A 49 -17.40 0.58 10.02
N SER A 50 -18.21 1.34 9.31
CA SER A 50 -18.88 0.91 8.08
C SER A 50 -18.09 1.27 6.82
N GLN A 51 -16.88 1.84 6.98
CA GLN A 51 -16.07 2.31 5.86
C GLN A 51 -15.00 1.29 5.48
N THR A 52 -14.62 1.31 4.20
CA THR A 52 -13.53 0.50 3.68
C THR A 52 -12.69 1.37 2.75
N VAL A 53 -11.41 1.50 3.06
CA VAL A 53 -10.43 2.16 2.20
C VAL A 53 -9.47 1.10 1.70
N SER A 54 -9.28 1.01 0.40
CA SER A 54 -8.43 -0.02 -0.20
C SER A 54 -7.30 0.60 -0.99
N TYR A 55 -6.14 -0.07 -0.95
CA TYR A 55 -5.01 0.21 -1.81
C TYR A 55 -4.59 -1.08 -2.47
N ARG A 56 -4.13 -1.01 -3.71
CA ARG A 56 -3.59 -2.18 -4.39
C ARG A 56 -2.27 -1.86 -5.03
N VAL A 57 -1.35 -2.82 -4.92
CA VAL A 57 -0.03 -2.75 -5.55
C VAL A 57 -0.05 -3.68 -6.75
N ILE A 58 0.26 -3.13 -7.91
CA ILE A 58 0.26 -3.86 -9.19
C ILE A 58 1.71 -3.93 -9.65
N ASP A 59 2.21 -5.14 -9.89
CA ASP A 59 3.63 -5.34 -10.25
C ASP A 59 3.88 -5.35 -11.76
N GLU A 60 2.89 -5.73 -12.55
CA GLU A 60 3.05 -5.87 -13.99
C GLU A 60 2.23 -4.84 -14.76
N PRO A 61 2.73 -4.26 -15.85
CA PRO A 61 4.09 -4.37 -16.39
C PRO A 61 5.14 -3.53 -15.63
N PHE A 62 4.70 -2.71 -14.69
CA PHE A 62 5.57 -1.92 -13.81
C PHE A 62 4.87 -1.68 -12.49
N VAL A 63 5.64 -1.43 -11.44
CA VAL A 63 5.10 -1.20 -10.10
C VAL A 63 4.32 0.10 -10.08
N ARG A 64 3.06 0.02 -9.60
CA ARG A 64 2.21 1.19 -9.37
C ARG A 64 1.24 0.89 -8.25
N ILE A 65 0.75 1.95 -7.62
CA ILE A 65 -0.20 1.83 -6.51
C ILE A 65 -1.46 2.60 -6.86
N GLU A 66 -2.60 1.99 -6.59
CA GLU A 66 -3.91 2.63 -6.76
C GLU A 66 -4.69 2.53 -5.47
N GLY A 67 -5.54 3.51 -5.21
CA GLY A 67 -6.38 3.54 -4.03
C GLY A 67 -7.81 3.90 -4.36
N ARG A 68 -8.73 3.53 -3.46
CA ARG A 68 -10.13 3.97 -3.53
C ARG A 68 -10.70 4.08 -2.13
N ALA A 69 -11.57 5.07 -1.94
CA ALA A 69 -12.13 5.40 -0.63
C ALA A 69 -13.34 4.53 -0.27
N SER A 70 -13.85 3.72 -1.19
CA SER A 70 -14.94 2.77 -0.94
C SER A 70 -14.97 1.73 -2.06
N ASN A 71 -15.66 0.62 -1.81
CA ASN A 71 -15.79 -0.46 -2.79
C ASN A 71 -16.56 -0.06 -4.05
N THR A 72 -17.29 1.06 -4.01
CA THR A 72 -18.10 1.53 -5.13
C THR A 72 -17.42 2.59 -5.98
N LYS A 73 -16.27 3.11 -5.51
CA LYS A 73 -15.53 4.14 -6.25
C LYS A 73 -14.49 3.53 -7.16
N PRO A 74 -14.17 4.19 -8.29
CA PRO A 74 -13.10 3.70 -9.16
C PRO A 74 -11.74 3.82 -8.48
N TRP A 75 -10.80 2.98 -8.91
CA TRP A 75 -9.42 3.05 -8.47
C TRP A 75 -8.75 4.29 -9.06
N SER A 76 -7.96 4.98 -8.24
CA SER A 76 -7.20 6.17 -8.63
C SER A 76 -5.73 5.97 -8.31
N SER A 77 -4.86 6.51 -9.16
CA SER A 77 -3.41 6.44 -8.93
C SER A 77 -3.01 7.15 -7.65
N VAL A 78 -2.19 6.48 -6.85
CA VAL A 78 -1.57 7.07 -5.67
C VAL A 78 -0.39 7.93 -6.11
N LYS A 79 -0.27 9.12 -5.55
CA LYS A 79 0.77 10.08 -5.93
C LYS A 79 2.11 9.78 -5.26
N ASN A 80 2.05 9.34 -4.02
CA ASN A 80 3.26 8.94 -3.29
C ASN A 80 2.90 7.98 -2.17
N ALA A 81 3.89 7.21 -1.74
CA ALA A 81 3.77 6.28 -0.62
C ALA A 81 5.06 6.31 0.17
N THR A 82 4.96 6.26 1.49
CA THR A 82 6.13 6.27 2.38
C THR A 82 5.97 5.22 3.48
N ILE A 83 7.10 4.67 3.90
CA ILE A 83 7.19 3.74 5.02
C ILE A 83 8.06 4.39 6.09
N ASN A 84 7.57 4.39 7.33
CA ASN A 84 8.38 4.72 8.51
C ASN A 84 8.67 3.42 9.24
N PHE A 85 9.91 2.97 9.21
CA PHE A 85 10.30 1.70 9.81
C PHE A 85 10.27 1.73 11.34
N ASN A 86 10.45 2.92 11.94
CA ASN A 86 10.45 3.07 13.40
C ASN A 86 9.04 2.95 13.97
N THR A 87 8.03 3.52 13.28
CA THR A 87 6.64 3.48 13.72
C THR A 87 5.85 2.36 13.07
N GLN A 88 6.43 1.68 12.09
CA GLN A 88 5.78 0.64 11.27
C GLN A 88 4.60 1.18 10.45
N GLU A 89 4.60 2.48 10.18
CA GLU A 89 3.51 3.14 9.49
C GLU A 89 3.79 3.25 7.99
N LEU A 90 2.78 2.90 7.21
CA LEU A 90 2.75 3.05 5.75
C LEU A 90 1.75 4.15 5.43
N CYS A 91 2.16 5.17 4.71
CA CYS A 91 1.32 6.32 4.36
C CYS A 91 1.19 6.49 2.86
N PHE A 92 0.02 6.95 2.44
CA PHE A 92 -0.30 7.23 1.04
C PHE A 92 -0.72 8.68 0.88
N ASN A 93 -0.32 9.30 -0.24
CA ASN A 93 -0.73 10.67 -0.61
C ASN A 93 -0.46 11.69 0.51
N ASN A 94 0.80 11.80 0.92
CA ASN A 94 1.24 12.74 1.95
C ASN A 94 0.49 12.61 3.27
N GLU A 95 0.39 11.40 3.79
CA GLU A 95 -0.31 11.10 5.04
C GLU A 95 -1.82 11.35 4.99
N ALA A 96 -2.41 11.39 3.79
CA ALA A 96 -3.87 11.42 3.68
C ALA A 96 -4.49 10.17 4.30
N PHE A 97 -3.81 9.03 4.18
CA PHE A 97 -4.18 7.79 4.84
C PHE A 97 -2.92 7.03 5.25
N CYS A 98 -2.84 6.63 6.50
CA CYS A 98 -1.72 5.87 7.04
C CYS A 98 -2.23 4.65 7.81
N VAL A 99 -1.42 3.61 7.84
CA VAL A 99 -1.75 2.38 8.56
C VAL A 99 -0.48 1.78 9.15
N LYS A 100 -0.56 1.27 10.38
CA LYS A 100 0.50 0.46 10.94
C LYS A 100 0.34 -0.95 10.39
N ASN A 101 1.32 -1.38 9.58
CA ASN A 101 1.26 -2.70 8.96
C ASN A 101 2.63 -3.39 9.04
N PRO A 102 2.93 -4.03 10.19
CA PRO A 102 4.21 -4.71 10.36
C PRO A 102 4.42 -5.87 9.40
N SER A 103 3.35 -6.52 8.95
CA SER A 103 3.45 -7.62 7.99
C SER A 103 3.95 -7.13 6.63
N PHE A 104 3.45 -6.00 6.16
CA PHE A 104 3.91 -5.37 4.92
C PHE A 104 5.38 -4.98 5.02
N LEU A 105 5.76 -4.35 6.13
CA LEU A 105 7.14 -3.91 6.34
C LEU A 105 8.11 -5.09 6.40
N ALA A 106 7.70 -6.18 7.04
CA ALA A 106 8.52 -7.40 7.08
C ALA A 106 8.76 -7.95 5.67
N ASP A 107 7.73 -7.97 4.83
CA ASP A 107 7.86 -8.42 3.45
C ASP A 107 8.78 -7.52 2.64
N VAL A 108 8.70 -6.21 2.84
CA VAL A 108 9.58 -5.25 2.18
C VAL A 108 11.04 -5.52 2.55
N LEU A 109 11.32 -5.74 3.83
CA LEU A 109 12.67 -6.02 4.29
C LEU A 109 13.22 -7.33 3.73
N ILE A 110 12.39 -8.37 3.66
CA ILE A 110 12.78 -9.67 3.13
C ILE A 110 13.07 -9.57 1.63
N ASN A 111 12.21 -8.88 0.88
CA ASN A 111 12.29 -8.85 -0.59
C ASN A 111 13.29 -7.82 -1.12
N SER A 112 13.69 -6.85 -0.32
CA SER A 112 14.59 -5.77 -0.74
C SER A 112 16.07 -6.07 -0.51
N GLY A 113 16.39 -7.20 0.10
CA GLY A 113 17.78 -7.53 0.45
C GLY A 113 18.38 -6.49 1.38
N ASP A 114 19.61 -6.06 1.09
CA ASP A 114 20.32 -5.10 1.95
C ASP A 114 19.92 -3.64 1.75
N ALA A 115 19.13 -3.35 0.71
CA ALA A 115 18.80 -1.97 0.33
C ALA A 115 18.03 -1.23 1.43
N MET A 116 17.19 -1.94 2.19
CA MET A 116 16.37 -1.35 3.25
C MET A 116 16.93 -1.52 4.65
N GLN A 117 18.07 -2.22 4.79
CA GLN A 117 18.66 -2.46 6.11
C GLN A 117 19.15 -1.15 6.74
N GLY A 118 18.76 -0.92 8.00
CA GLY A 118 19.15 0.29 8.72
C GLY A 118 18.46 1.58 8.31
N ARG A 119 17.52 1.51 7.39
CA ARG A 119 16.75 2.69 6.98
C ARG A 119 15.71 3.06 8.02
N THR A 120 15.49 4.34 8.21
CA THR A 120 14.41 4.86 9.05
C THR A 120 13.16 5.09 8.23
N LYS A 121 13.31 5.48 6.96
CA LYS A 121 12.21 5.75 6.04
C LYS A 121 12.57 5.33 4.62
N ALA A 122 11.54 4.98 3.84
CA ALA A 122 11.64 4.77 2.42
C ALA A 122 10.36 5.28 1.77
N GLY A 123 10.47 5.80 0.55
CA GLY A 123 9.30 6.32 -0.13
C GLY A 123 9.47 6.38 -1.63
N MET A 124 8.34 6.55 -2.30
CA MET A 124 8.25 6.67 -3.75
C MET A 124 7.29 7.78 -4.11
N VAL A 125 7.67 8.57 -5.12
CA VAL A 125 6.77 9.52 -5.76
C VAL A 125 6.51 9.00 -7.16
N PHE A 126 5.23 8.93 -7.54
CA PHE A 126 4.80 8.42 -8.83
C PHE A 126 4.56 9.58 -9.79
N GLY A 127 4.95 9.41 -11.04
CA GLY A 127 4.70 10.39 -12.08
C GLY A 127 3.28 10.27 -12.65
N SER A 128 2.95 11.16 -13.57
CA SER A 128 1.63 11.19 -14.22
C SER A 128 1.31 9.92 -15.00
N ASN A 129 2.33 9.18 -15.41
CA ASN A 129 2.17 7.89 -16.10
C ASN A 129 1.98 6.71 -15.13
N GLY A 130 1.98 6.96 -13.81
CA GLY A 130 1.85 5.94 -12.77
C GLY A 130 3.14 5.22 -12.42
N ARG A 131 4.25 5.52 -13.11
CA ARG A 131 5.55 4.90 -12.80
C ARG A 131 6.25 5.65 -11.69
N VAL A 132 7.17 4.96 -11.00
CA VAL A 132 8.03 5.59 -9.99
C VAL A 132 8.89 6.65 -10.67
N ASP A 133 8.75 7.90 -10.22
CA ASP A 133 9.51 9.03 -10.72
C ASP A 133 10.72 9.29 -9.83
N VAL A 134 10.51 9.28 -8.51
CA VAL A 134 11.57 9.53 -7.52
C VAL A 134 11.40 8.55 -6.37
N ALA A 135 12.51 7.98 -5.91
CA ALA A 135 12.57 7.24 -4.65
C ALA A 135 13.35 8.06 -3.63
N CYS A 136 13.03 7.87 -2.36
CA CYS A 136 13.70 8.57 -1.27
C CYS A 136 14.01 7.63 -0.12
N PHE A 137 14.99 8.01 0.70
CA PHE A 137 15.34 7.29 1.92
C PHE A 137 15.64 8.27 3.05
N ASP A 138 15.24 7.87 4.26
CA ASP A 138 15.55 8.57 5.51
C ASP A 138 15.15 10.06 5.46
N ASN A 139 16.03 10.98 5.80
CA ASN A 139 15.75 12.41 5.79
C ASN A 139 15.45 12.95 4.40
N GLY A 140 15.88 12.26 3.35
CA GLY A 140 15.55 12.63 1.98
C GLY A 140 14.06 12.56 1.70
N CYS A 141 13.35 11.62 2.36
CA CYS A 141 11.89 11.53 2.24
C CYS A 141 11.20 12.74 2.87
N ASP A 142 11.68 13.21 4.02
CA ASP A 142 11.10 14.39 4.67
C ASP A 142 11.21 15.62 3.78
N ARG A 143 12.37 15.83 3.16
CA ARG A 143 12.60 16.96 2.27
C ARG A 143 11.78 16.88 0.99
N LEU A 144 11.71 15.68 0.41
CA LEU A 144 10.96 15.46 -0.82
C LEU A 144 9.46 15.69 -0.60
N LEU A 145 8.90 15.14 0.46
CA LEU A 145 7.48 15.30 0.78
C LEU A 145 7.14 16.75 1.10
N GLU A 146 8.00 17.45 1.79
CA GLU A 146 7.81 18.88 2.07
C GLU A 146 7.78 19.69 0.77
N ALA A 147 8.68 19.37 -0.17
CA ALA A 147 8.75 20.06 -1.45
C ALA A 147 7.50 19.87 -2.30
N ILE A 148 6.91 18.67 -2.30
CA ILE A 148 5.73 18.37 -3.13
C ILE A 148 4.41 18.81 -2.50
N LYS A 149 4.41 19.20 -1.22
CA LYS A 149 3.22 19.76 -0.56
C LYS A 149 2.90 21.18 -1.04
N GLN A 150 3.83 21.84 -1.66
CA GLN A 150 3.68 23.24 -2.11
C GLN A 150 3.06 23.33 -3.49
#